data_d9b82a31cb9f937799842ea87859ec4c
#
_entry.id   d9b82a31cb9f937799842ea87859ec4c
#
_cell.length_a   1.000
_cell.length_b   1.000
_cell.length_c   1.000
_cell.angle_alpha   90.00
_cell.angle_beta   90.00
_cell.angle_gamma   90.00
#
_symmetry.space_group_name_H-M   'P 1'
#
loop_
_entity.id
_entity.type
_entity.pdbx_description
1 polymer ?
#
loop_
_entity_poly.entity_id
_entity_poly.type
_entity_poly.pdbx_seq_one_letter_code
_entity_poly.pdbx_strand_id
1 'polypeptide(L)'
;MTASRLTGSLGDAAPVVHPEAWIAPGAVVVGAVRLGRAASVWYGSVLRADEDEIVVGAECNIQDLCCLHVDAGQPVILEDRVGLGHRATVHGAQVGAGALVGIGAIVLGGARIGAGSLVAAGTVVLPGREFPAGVLIAGVPGRIVRDLTDADRAVFADTAARYVRRAAAHRDVRWSGAYGADGADGVYGADSPNGPVLT
;
A
#
# COMPACT_ATOMS: atom_id res chain seq x y z
N MET A 1 7.20 -23.86 5.74
CA MET A 1 8.04 -22.75 5.26
C MET A 1 7.23 -21.46 5.31
N THR A 2 7.75 -20.41 5.92
CA THR A 2 7.13 -19.10 5.91
C THR A 2 7.19 -18.54 4.49
N ALA A 3 6.03 -18.19 3.92
CA ALA A 3 5.98 -17.53 2.62
C ALA A 3 6.91 -16.30 2.64
N SER A 4 7.83 -16.23 1.67
CA SER A 4 8.93 -15.27 1.65
C SER A 4 8.41 -13.84 1.55
N ARG A 5 8.76 -13.01 2.52
CA ARG A 5 8.66 -11.55 2.40
C ARG A 5 9.75 -11.10 1.43
N LEU A 6 9.38 -10.31 0.43
CA LEU A 6 10.36 -9.78 -0.51
C LEU A 6 10.82 -8.39 -0.01
N THR A 7 11.70 -8.40 1.01
CA THR A 7 12.38 -7.17 1.47
C THR A 7 13.80 -7.16 0.92
N GLY A 8 14.22 -6.08 0.31
CA GLY A 8 15.52 -5.96 -0.34
C GLY A 8 16.25 -4.66 -0.03
N SER A 9 17.58 -4.76 0.16
CA SER A 9 18.45 -3.59 0.18
C SER A 9 18.76 -3.13 -1.23
N LEU A 10 18.95 -1.83 -1.41
CA LEU A 10 19.48 -1.24 -2.63
C LEU A 10 20.68 -0.35 -2.27
N GLY A 11 21.89 -0.76 -2.65
CA GLY A 11 23.10 -0.16 -2.12
C GLY A 11 23.13 -0.27 -0.59
N ASP A 12 23.37 0.85 0.09
CA ASP A 12 23.41 0.92 1.55
C ASP A 12 22.01 1.12 2.18
N ALA A 13 20.98 1.38 1.37
CA ALA A 13 19.63 1.60 1.84
C ALA A 13 18.89 0.26 2.04
N ALA A 14 18.40 0.04 3.23
CA ALA A 14 17.64 -1.17 3.61
C ALA A 14 16.34 -0.78 4.32
N PRO A 15 15.26 -1.56 4.15
CA PRO A 15 14.03 -1.31 4.86
C PRO A 15 14.19 -1.43 6.38
N VAL A 16 13.68 -0.43 7.13
CA VAL A 16 13.57 -0.42 8.58
C VAL A 16 12.12 -0.72 8.96
N VAL A 17 11.87 -1.91 9.47
CA VAL A 17 10.52 -2.40 9.75
C VAL A 17 10.30 -2.54 11.25
N HIS A 18 9.30 -1.84 11.80
CA HIS A 18 8.94 -1.99 13.20
C HIS A 18 8.54 -3.45 13.49
N PRO A 19 8.91 -4.04 14.66
CA PRO A 19 8.59 -5.44 14.98
C PRO A 19 7.10 -5.81 14.93
N GLU A 20 6.22 -4.86 15.22
CA GLU A 20 4.78 -5.05 15.13
C GLU A 20 4.22 -4.82 13.72
N ALA A 21 4.97 -4.25 12.79
CA ALA A 21 4.51 -4.09 11.42
C ALA A 21 4.36 -5.45 10.72
N TRP A 22 3.49 -5.51 9.72
CA TRP A 22 3.23 -6.72 8.96
C TRP A 22 3.36 -6.48 7.46
N ILE A 23 4.09 -7.36 6.81
CA ILE A 23 4.25 -7.39 5.36
C ILE A 23 3.68 -8.73 4.88
N ALA A 24 2.69 -8.67 3.99
CA ALA A 24 2.09 -9.86 3.40
C ALA A 24 3.09 -10.62 2.52
N PRO A 25 2.94 -11.95 2.39
CA PRO A 25 3.62 -12.71 1.36
C PRO A 25 3.35 -12.13 -0.04
N GLY A 26 4.40 -12.02 -0.86
CA GLY A 26 4.29 -11.45 -2.21
C GLY A 26 4.22 -9.92 -2.28
N ALA A 27 4.22 -9.22 -1.15
CA ALA A 27 4.49 -7.78 -1.15
C ALA A 27 6.01 -7.54 -1.25
N VAL A 28 6.39 -6.49 -2.00
CA VAL A 28 7.79 -6.12 -2.25
C VAL A 28 8.09 -4.80 -1.54
N VAL A 29 9.15 -4.77 -0.72
CA VAL A 29 9.60 -3.59 0.02
C VAL A 29 11.10 -3.43 -0.18
N VAL A 30 11.55 -2.42 -0.93
CA VAL A 30 12.94 -2.27 -1.36
C VAL A 30 13.47 -0.87 -1.12
N GLY A 31 14.72 -0.77 -0.66
CA GLY A 31 15.44 0.50 -0.49
C GLY A 31 15.12 1.22 0.82
N ALA A 32 15.14 2.55 0.81
CA ALA A 32 14.99 3.42 1.99
C ALA A 32 13.53 3.49 2.50
N VAL A 33 12.95 2.36 2.87
CA VAL A 33 11.57 2.28 3.38
C VAL A 33 11.55 2.17 4.90
N ARG A 34 10.72 2.98 5.58
CA ARG A 34 10.47 2.89 7.02
C ARG A 34 9.02 2.52 7.27
N LEU A 35 8.76 1.43 7.99
CA LEU A 35 7.41 1.02 8.40
C LEU A 35 7.25 1.20 9.90
N GLY A 36 6.29 2.03 10.30
CA GLY A 36 5.96 2.35 11.68
C GLY A 36 5.22 1.21 12.41
N ARG A 37 4.97 1.41 13.70
CA ARG A 37 4.31 0.44 14.58
C ARG A 37 2.94 0.02 14.02
N ALA A 38 2.69 -1.28 13.97
CA ALA A 38 1.44 -1.88 13.48
C ALA A 38 1.01 -1.46 12.05
N ALA A 39 1.93 -0.87 11.26
CA ALA A 39 1.69 -0.66 9.84
C ALA A 39 1.55 -2.00 9.10
N SER A 40 0.75 -2.02 8.04
CA SER A 40 0.51 -3.24 7.26
C SER A 40 0.63 -3.00 5.76
N VAL A 41 1.41 -3.85 5.09
CA VAL A 41 1.60 -3.88 3.63
C VAL A 41 1.00 -5.17 3.10
N TRP A 42 -0.03 -5.06 2.27
CA TRP A 42 -0.86 -6.17 1.83
C TRP A 42 -0.38 -6.79 0.52
N TYR A 43 -1.04 -7.87 0.11
CA TYR A 43 -0.60 -8.74 -0.97
C TYR A 43 -0.36 -8.02 -2.29
N GLY A 44 0.77 -8.31 -2.93
CA GLY A 44 1.14 -7.75 -4.23
C GLY A 44 1.46 -6.26 -4.25
N SER A 45 1.48 -5.58 -3.09
CA SER A 45 1.89 -4.18 -3.01
C SER A 45 3.39 -4.03 -3.18
N VAL A 46 3.81 -2.93 -3.83
CA VAL A 46 5.21 -2.60 -4.09
C VAL A 46 5.54 -1.24 -3.47
N LEU A 47 6.53 -1.22 -2.58
CA LEU A 47 7.15 -0.02 -2.01
C LEU A 47 8.60 0.00 -2.48
N ARG A 48 8.92 0.87 -3.45
CA ARG A 48 10.25 0.98 -4.03
C ARG A 48 10.83 2.37 -3.78
N ALA A 49 11.81 2.44 -2.89
CA ALA A 49 12.47 3.66 -2.42
C ALA A 49 13.94 3.64 -2.89
N ASP A 50 14.14 3.94 -4.16
CA ASP A 50 15.44 3.88 -4.86
C ASP A 50 16.09 5.25 -5.03
N GLU A 51 15.33 6.34 -5.06
CA GLU A 51 15.87 7.70 -5.26
C GLU A 51 15.65 8.62 -4.04
N ASP A 52 14.70 8.28 -3.15
CA ASP A 52 14.39 8.99 -1.91
C ASP A 52 13.79 7.99 -0.90
N GLU A 53 13.24 8.47 0.21
CA GLU A 53 12.66 7.61 1.23
C GLU A 53 11.14 7.45 1.11
N ILE A 54 10.64 6.28 1.55
CA ILE A 54 9.22 6.03 1.82
C ILE A 54 9.06 5.88 3.33
N VAL A 55 8.32 6.80 3.96
CA VAL A 55 8.01 6.77 5.39
C VAL A 55 6.53 6.44 5.57
N VAL A 56 6.25 5.36 6.26
CA VAL A 56 4.90 4.89 6.59
C VAL A 56 4.72 4.96 8.10
N GLY A 57 3.81 5.82 8.55
CA GLY A 57 3.50 6.05 9.96
C GLY A 57 2.85 4.85 10.65
N ALA A 58 2.57 5.00 11.95
CA ALA A 58 1.96 3.96 12.75
C ALA A 58 0.53 3.65 12.28
N GLU A 59 0.14 2.37 12.35
CA GLU A 59 -1.21 1.87 12.05
C GLU A 59 -1.69 2.17 10.61
N CYS A 60 -0.79 2.56 9.70
CA CYS A 60 -1.10 2.69 8.29
C CYS A 60 -1.44 1.34 7.67
N ASN A 61 -2.32 1.38 6.65
CA ASN A 61 -2.62 0.19 5.87
C ASN A 61 -2.46 0.45 4.37
N ILE A 62 -1.55 -0.26 3.76
CA ILE A 62 -1.28 -0.20 2.32
C ILE A 62 -1.91 -1.46 1.73
N GLN A 63 -3.16 -1.32 1.23
CA GLN A 63 -3.98 -2.46 0.82
C GLN A 63 -3.45 -3.12 -0.46
N ASP A 64 -4.06 -4.23 -0.85
CA ASP A 64 -3.54 -5.08 -1.92
C ASP A 64 -3.27 -4.32 -3.21
N LEU A 65 -2.15 -4.67 -3.88
CA LEU A 65 -1.74 -4.15 -5.18
C LEU A 65 -1.49 -2.64 -5.22
N CYS A 66 -1.22 -2.00 -4.08
CA CYS A 66 -0.78 -0.61 -4.06
C CYS A 66 0.65 -0.47 -4.60
N CYS A 67 0.94 0.69 -5.21
CA CYS A 67 2.27 1.03 -5.68
C CYS A 67 2.73 2.36 -5.07
N LEU A 68 3.85 2.33 -4.34
CA LEU A 68 4.51 3.52 -3.79
C LEU A 68 5.90 3.64 -4.40
N HIS A 69 6.19 4.82 -4.95
CA HIS A 69 7.48 5.12 -5.54
C HIS A 69 7.87 6.57 -5.27
N VAL A 70 9.13 6.87 -5.43
CA VAL A 70 9.75 8.17 -5.15
C VAL A 70 10.60 8.63 -6.33
N ASP A 71 10.75 9.94 -6.47
CA ASP A 71 11.80 10.59 -7.27
C ASP A 71 12.73 11.35 -6.34
N ALA A 72 13.94 11.68 -6.81
CA ALA A 72 14.91 12.46 -6.04
C ALA A 72 14.32 13.79 -5.54
N GLY A 73 14.37 14.03 -4.24
CA GLY A 73 13.77 15.20 -3.57
C GLY A 73 12.23 15.15 -3.43
N GLN A 74 11.61 14.02 -3.72
CA GLN A 74 10.17 13.82 -3.59
C GLN A 74 9.87 12.52 -2.81
N PRO A 75 10.04 12.52 -1.49
CA PRO A 75 9.72 11.35 -0.68
C PRO A 75 8.23 11.05 -0.64
N VAL A 76 7.86 9.82 -0.34
CA VAL A 76 6.51 9.46 0.06
C VAL A 76 6.42 9.49 1.59
N ILE A 77 5.55 10.33 2.13
CA ILE A 77 5.29 10.43 3.56
C ILE A 77 3.82 10.10 3.82
N LEU A 78 3.56 8.99 4.45
CA LEU A 78 2.26 8.64 5.00
C LEU A 78 2.31 8.86 6.52
N GLU A 79 1.57 9.85 7.02
CA GLU A 79 1.47 10.06 8.47
C GLU A 79 0.66 8.92 9.13
N ASP A 80 0.52 8.94 10.47
CA ASP A 80 -0.14 7.87 11.21
C ASP A 80 -1.58 7.62 10.73
N ARG A 81 -1.98 6.35 10.75
CA ARG A 81 -3.34 5.87 10.41
C ARG A 81 -3.82 6.19 9.00
N VAL A 82 -2.93 6.48 8.08
CA VAL A 82 -3.29 6.63 6.66
C VAL A 82 -3.72 5.27 6.09
N GLY A 83 -4.83 5.27 5.35
CA GLY A 83 -5.28 4.13 4.56
C GLY A 83 -5.05 4.35 3.07
N LEU A 84 -4.40 3.39 2.39
CA LEU A 84 -4.36 3.33 0.93
C LEU A 84 -5.25 2.18 0.47
N GLY A 85 -6.34 2.51 -0.20
CA GLY A 85 -7.28 1.55 -0.78
C GLY A 85 -6.63 0.71 -1.87
N HIS A 86 -7.16 -0.48 -2.11
CA HIS A 86 -6.62 -1.43 -3.08
C HIS A 86 -6.25 -0.77 -4.41
N ARG A 87 -5.07 -1.07 -4.97
CA ARG A 87 -4.52 -0.53 -6.22
C ARG A 87 -4.31 0.99 -6.23
N ALA A 88 -4.28 1.64 -5.07
CA ALA A 88 -3.89 3.04 -5.03
C ALA A 88 -2.41 3.21 -5.40
N THR A 89 -2.09 4.31 -6.07
CA THR A 89 -0.71 4.69 -6.39
C THR A 89 -0.37 6.00 -5.69
N VAL A 90 0.76 6.03 -4.99
CA VAL A 90 1.31 7.25 -4.39
C VAL A 90 2.75 7.40 -4.86
N HIS A 91 3.02 8.47 -5.57
CA HIS A 91 4.32 8.76 -6.16
C HIS A 91 4.83 10.10 -5.64
N GLY A 92 5.89 10.09 -4.81
CA GLY A 92 6.54 11.30 -4.33
C GLY A 92 5.61 12.31 -3.63
N ALA A 93 4.67 11.85 -2.77
CA ALA A 93 3.62 12.70 -2.22
C ALA A 93 3.45 12.50 -0.71
N GLN A 94 2.78 13.46 -0.05
CA GLN A 94 2.54 13.44 1.38
C GLN A 94 1.04 13.28 1.67
N VAL A 95 0.71 12.39 2.60
CA VAL A 95 -0.66 12.10 3.00
C VAL A 95 -0.78 12.26 4.52
N GLY A 96 -1.58 13.21 4.95
CA GLY A 96 -1.77 13.58 6.35
C GLY A 96 -2.51 12.52 7.17
N ALA A 97 -2.31 12.59 8.48
CA ALA A 97 -2.77 11.58 9.44
C ALA A 97 -4.27 11.26 9.31
N GLY A 98 -4.60 9.97 9.34
CA GLY A 98 -5.98 9.48 9.27
C GLY A 98 -6.68 9.74 7.93
N ALA A 99 -6.00 10.22 6.91
CA ALA A 99 -6.59 10.35 5.58
C ALA A 99 -6.75 8.98 4.92
N LEU A 100 -7.75 8.90 4.01
CA LEU A 100 -7.99 7.71 3.20
C LEU A 100 -7.83 8.04 1.72
N VAL A 101 -6.91 7.37 1.06
CA VAL A 101 -6.79 7.35 -0.40
C VAL A 101 -7.60 6.18 -0.93
N GLY A 102 -8.66 6.48 -1.68
CA GLY A 102 -9.63 5.49 -2.16
C GLY A 102 -9.06 4.49 -3.16
N ILE A 103 -9.83 3.42 -3.41
CA ILE A 103 -9.46 2.33 -4.31
C ILE A 103 -9.09 2.87 -5.70
N GLY A 104 -7.92 2.49 -6.21
CA GLY A 104 -7.46 2.87 -7.55
C GLY A 104 -7.17 4.36 -7.73
N ALA A 105 -7.14 5.17 -6.67
CA ALA A 105 -6.75 6.57 -6.77
C ALA A 105 -5.25 6.71 -7.00
N ILE A 106 -4.85 7.79 -7.66
CA ILE A 106 -3.47 8.11 -8.01
C ILE A 106 -3.10 9.46 -7.41
N VAL A 107 -2.04 9.54 -6.62
CA VAL A 107 -1.51 10.77 -6.03
C VAL A 107 -0.10 10.98 -6.55
N LEU A 108 0.13 12.07 -7.29
CA LEU A 108 1.36 12.33 -8.03
C LEU A 108 2.33 13.27 -7.29
N GLY A 109 3.56 13.35 -7.78
CA GLY A 109 4.71 13.96 -7.14
C GLY A 109 4.48 15.38 -6.59
N GLY A 110 4.98 15.63 -5.38
CA GLY A 110 4.83 16.91 -4.68
C GLY A 110 3.41 17.20 -4.17
N ALA A 111 2.42 16.33 -4.40
CA ALA A 111 1.07 16.54 -3.88
C ALA A 111 1.00 16.37 -2.35
N ARG A 112 0.12 17.13 -1.71
CA ARG A 112 -0.13 17.10 -0.26
C ARG A 112 -1.61 16.93 0.02
N ILE A 113 -1.97 15.85 0.70
CA ILE A 113 -3.33 15.57 1.16
C ILE A 113 -3.41 15.88 2.65
N GLY A 114 -4.27 16.81 3.05
CA GLY A 114 -4.44 17.19 4.45
C GLY A 114 -5.03 16.05 5.31
N ALA A 115 -4.76 16.11 6.62
CA ALA A 115 -5.18 15.11 7.58
C ALA A 115 -6.70 14.85 7.56
N GLY A 116 -7.10 13.60 7.75
CA GLY A 116 -8.50 13.19 7.82
C GLY A 116 -9.30 13.46 6.55
N SER A 117 -8.65 13.70 5.41
CA SER A 117 -9.32 13.89 4.12
C SER A 117 -9.60 12.55 3.43
N LEU A 118 -10.54 12.56 2.51
CA LEU A 118 -10.90 11.42 1.68
C LEU A 118 -10.64 11.74 0.21
N VAL A 119 -9.70 11.01 -0.38
CA VAL A 119 -9.55 10.95 -1.84
C VAL A 119 -10.47 9.85 -2.35
N ALA A 120 -11.47 10.18 -3.14
CA ALA A 120 -12.44 9.22 -3.65
C ALA A 120 -11.77 8.17 -4.57
N ALA A 121 -12.40 7.00 -4.70
CA ALA A 121 -11.91 5.95 -5.58
C ALA A 121 -11.73 6.46 -7.03
N GLY A 122 -10.64 6.03 -7.69
CA GLY A 122 -10.32 6.40 -9.07
C GLY A 122 -9.92 7.87 -9.30
N THR A 123 -9.77 8.66 -8.26
CA THR A 123 -9.33 10.07 -8.37
C THR A 123 -7.87 10.16 -8.81
N VAL A 124 -7.55 11.14 -9.66
CA VAL A 124 -6.17 11.48 -10.03
C VAL A 124 -5.81 12.85 -9.48
N VAL A 125 -4.95 12.86 -8.45
CA VAL A 125 -4.37 14.08 -7.89
C VAL A 125 -3.11 14.44 -8.67
N LEU A 126 -3.14 15.59 -9.33
CA LEU A 126 -2.03 16.07 -10.17
C LEU A 126 -0.82 16.50 -9.31
N PRO A 127 0.39 16.56 -9.91
CA PRO A 127 1.60 16.97 -9.22
C PRO A 127 1.47 18.34 -8.54
N GLY A 128 2.08 18.49 -7.36
CA GLY A 128 2.15 19.73 -6.61
C GLY A 128 0.82 20.25 -6.08
N ARG A 129 -0.26 19.49 -6.16
CA ARG A 129 -1.57 19.92 -5.62
C ARG A 129 -1.60 19.77 -4.11
N GLU A 130 -2.10 20.81 -3.43
CA GLU A 130 -2.28 20.81 -1.98
C GLU A 130 -3.76 20.88 -1.64
N PHE A 131 -4.19 20.04 -0.70
CA PHE A 131 -5.55 19.97 -0.22
C PHE A 131 -5.58 20.12 1.30
N PRO A 132 -6.48 20.95 1.85
CA PRO A 132 -6.60 21.13 3.29
C PRO A 132 -7.09 19.85 3.99
N ALA A 133 -7.05 19.85 5.32
CA ALA A 133 -7.57 18.75 6.13
C ALA A 133 -9.11 18.65 6.02
N GLY A 134 -9.63 17.43 6.14
CA GLY A 134 -11.05 17.17 6.31
C GLY A 134 -11.93 17.37 5.09
N VAL A 135 -11.39 17.29 3.87
CA VAL A 135 -12.14 17.47 2.62
C VAL A 135 -12.33 16.18 1.84
N LEU A 136 -13.40 16.14 1.02
CA LEU A 136 -13.60 15.14 -0.02
C LEU A 136 -12.96 15.65 -1.32
N ILE A 137 -12.04 14.86 -1.87
CA ILE A 137 -11.35 15.13 -3.13
C ILE A 137 -11.82 14.07 -4.14
N ALA A 138 -12.33 14.49 -5.30
CA ALA A 138 -12.80 13.56 -6.33
C ALA A 138 -12.54 14.06 -7.74
N GLY A 139 -12.52 13.14 -8.72
CA GLY A 139 -12.45 13.42 -10.15
C GLY A 139 -11.08 13.22 -10.79
N VAL A 140 -11.04 13.39 -12.11
CA VAL A 140 -9.85 13.36 -12.96
C VAL A 140 -9.87 14.65 -13.82
N PRO A 141 -9.11 15.65 -13.44
CA PRO A 141 -8.25 15.79 -12.26
C PRO A 141 -9.04 16.00 -10.96
N GLY A 142 -8.44 15.57 -9.84
CA GLY A 142 -9.02 15.71 -8.50
C GLY A 142 -9.25 17.16 -8.07
N ARG A 143 -10.40 17.42 -7.48
CA ARG A 143 -10.82 18.72 -6.94
C ARG A 143 -11.49 18.52 -5.59
N ILE A 144 -11.49 19.56 -4.75
CA ILE A 144 -12.33 19.59 -3.57
C ILE A 144 -13.79 19.59 -4.02
N VAL A 145 -14.55 18.64 -3.54
CA VAL A 145 -16.01 18.56 -3.77
C VAL A 145 -16.75 19.28 -2.65
N ARG A 146 -16.35 19.03 -1.40
CA ARG A 146 -16.91 19.61 -0.19
C ARG A 146 -16.08 19.25 1.03
N ASP A 147 -16.37 19.85 2.15
CA ASP A 147 -15.90 19.37 3.45
C ASP A 147 -16.53 18.01 3.78
N LEU A 148 -15.82 17.20 4.54
CA LEU A 148 -16.34 15.92 5.04
C LEU A 148 -17.34 16.17 6.17
N THR A 149 -18.48 15.49 6.10
CA THR A 149 -19.45 15.42 7.18
C THR A 149 -19.01 14.38 8.24
N ASP A 150 -19.63 14.38 9.41
CA ASP A 150 -19.39 13.37 10.45
C ASP A 150 -19.79 11.97 9.96
N ALA A 151 -20.81 11.86 9.11
CA ALA A 151 -21.21 10.61 8.49
C ALA A 151 -20.11 10.06 7.56
N ASP A 152 -19.47 10.93 6.75
CA ASP A 152 -18.32 10.53 5.92
C ASP A 152 -17.18 10.01 6.80
N ARG A 153 -16.82 10.76 7.85
CA ARG A 153 -15.73 10.38 8.77
C ARG A 153 -16.02 9.05 9.45
N ALA A 154 -17.26 8.79 9.85
CA ALA A 154 -17.66 7.53 10.48
C ALA A 154 -17.44 6.32 9.58
N VAL A 155 -17.58 6.46 8.24
CA VAL A 155 -17.38 5.36 7.27
C VAL A 155 -15.95 4.81 7.31
N PHE A 156 -14.95 5.65 7.53
CA PHE A 156 -13.55 5.22 7.52
C PHE A 156 -12.80 5.36 8.86
N ALA A 157 -13.46 5.89 9.90
CA ALA A 157 -12.86 6.10 11.22
C ALA A 157 -12.21 4.83 11.81
N ASP A 158 -12.84 3.67 11.66
CA ASP A 158 -12.32 2.39 12.17
C ASP A 158 -11.37 1.66 11.19
N THR A 159 -11.05 2.26 10.04
CA THR A 159 -10.28 1.56 9.01
C THR A 159 -8.91 1.15 9.51
N ALA A 160 -8.17 2.03 10.17
CA ALA A 160 -6.84 1.72 10.70
C ALA A 160 -6.90 0.57 11.72
N ALA A 161 -7.75 0.69 12.74
CA ALA A 161 -7.91 -0.35 13.76
C ALA A 161 -8.38 -1.69 13.17
N ARG A 162 -9.28 -1.67 12.19
CA ARG A 162 -9.75 -2.87 11.47
C ARG A 162 -8.60 -3.55 10.74
N TYR A 163 -7.72 -2.80 10.08
CA TYR A 163 -6.59 -3.37 9.36
C TYR A 163 -5.48 -3.86 10.29
N VAL A 164 -5.28 -3.26 11.45
CA VAL A 164 -4.40 -3.81 12.50
C VAL A 164 -4.91 -5.20 12.94
N ARG A 165 -6.21 -5.35 13.22
CA ARG A 165 -6.80 -6.66 13.57
C ARG A 165 -6.70 -7.67 12.42
N ARG A 166 -6.94 -7.25 11.18
CA ARG A 166 -6.81 -8.11 10.00
C ARG A 166 -5.37 -8.58 9.80
N ALA A 167 -4.39 -7.68 9.90
CA ALA A 167 -2.98 -8.03 9.77
C ALA A 167 -2.58 -9.08 10.82
N ALA A 168 -3.06 -8.96 12.06
CA ALA A 168 -2.83 -9.97 13.09
C ALA A 168 -3.39 -11.35 12.67
N ALA A 169 -4.62 -11.40 12.18
CA ALA A 169 -5.23 -12.66 11.71
C ALA A 169 -4.49 -13.25 10.49
N HIS A 170 -3.99 -12.39 9.58
CA HIS A 170 -3.28 -12.84 8.39
C HIS A 170 -1.85 -13.33 8.67
N ARG A 171 -1.28 -13.09 9.86
CA ARG A 171 -0.01 -13.70 10.28
C ARG A 171 -0.09 -15.22 10.36
N ASP A 172 -1.27 -15.75 10.67
CA ASP A 172 -1.51 -17.17 10.93
C ASP A 172 -2.12 -17.91 9.73
N VAL A 173 -2.23 -17.25 8.55
CA VAL A 173 -2.75 -17.89 7.34
C VAL A 173 -1.89 -19.09 6.95
N ARG A 174 -2.53 -20.25 6.83
CA ARG A 174 -1.92 -21.47 6.32
C ARG A 174 -2.18 -21.57 4.82
N TRP A 175 -1.12 -21.55 4.05
CA TRP A 175 -1.21 -21.66 2.59
C TRP A 175 -1.28 -23.12 2.18
N SER A 176 -2.34 -23.52 1.45
CA SER A 176 -2.50 -24.82 0.83
C SER A 176 -2.49 -24.67 -0.68
N GLY A 177 -1.62 -25.36 -1.40
CA GLY A 177 -1.55 -25.34 -2.86
C GLY A 177 -0.14 -25.40 -3.44
N ALA A 178 0.00 -25.30 -4.75
CA ALA A 178 1.14 -25.69 -5.58
C ALA A 178 2.51 -25.00 -5.31
N TYR A 179 2.59 -24.14 -4.32
CA TYR A 179 3.88 -23.67 -3.77
C TYR A 179 4.17 -24.36 -2.43
N GLY A 180 3.76 -25.62 -2.32
CA GLY A 180 4.07 -26.50 -1.19
C GLY A 180 5.56 -26.72 -1.04
N ALA A 181 5.93 -27.10 0.17
CA ALA A 181 7.26 -27.18 0.75
C ALA A 181 8.23 -28.21 0.14
N ASP A 182 7.97 -28.73 -1.01
CA ASP A 182 8.81 -29.73 -1.67
C ASP A 182 9.51 -29.13 -2.90
N GLY A 183 10.29 -28.07 -2.63
CA GLY A 183 11.19 -27.46 -3.61
C GLY A 183 12.46 -28.30 -3.82
N ALA A 184 12.32 -29.59 -4.12
CA ALA A 184 13.33 -30.40 -4.75
C ALA A 184 12.60 -31.24 -5.81
N ASP A 185 13.03 -31.12 -7.05
CA ASP A 185 12.67 -31.97 -8.17
C ASP A 185 11.28 -31.79 -8.84
N GLY A 186 10.95 -30.56 -9.21
CA GLY A 186 9.90 -30.28 -10.20
C GLY A 186 10.49 -30.07 -11.58
N VAL A 187 10.96 -31.12 -12.22
CA VAL A 187 11.17 -31.14 -13.68
C VAL A 187 9.84 -30.82 -14.33
N TYR A 188 9.78 -29.73 -15.11
CA TYR A 188 8.71 -29.54 -16.10
C TYR A 188 8.76 -30.72 -17.07
N GLY A 189 7.99 -31.75 -16.78
CA GLY A 189 7.69 -32.79 -17.74
C GLY A 189 6.82 -32.21 -18.84
N ALA A 190 7.44 -31.82 -19.94
CA ALA A 190 6.74 -31.78 -21.22
C ALA A 190 6.35 -33.22 -21.53
N ASP A 191 5.07 -33.54 -21.38
CA ASP A 191 4.34 -34.60 -22.09
C ASP A 191 2.97 -34.81 -21.41
N SER A 192 2.00 -34.06 -21.81
CA SER A 192 0.60 -34.44 -21.70
C SER A 192 -0.09 -34.08 -23.02
N PRO A 193 -0.23 -35.02 -23.97
CA PRO A 193 -1.09 -34.84 -25.12
C PRO A 193 -2.53 -35.06 -24.65
N ASN A 194 -3.42 -34.12 -24.95
CA ASN A 194 -4.88 -34.14 -24.77
C ASN A 194 -5.43 -33.35 -23.56
N GLY A 195 -5.37 -32.01 -23.65
CA GLY A 195 -6.33 -31.13 -22.98
C GLY A 195 -7.47 -30.75 -23.97
N PRO A 196 -8.73 -30.62 -23.52
CA PRO A 196 -9.84 -30.29 -24.42
C PRO A 196 -9.71 -28.88 -25.00
N VAL A 197 -9.79 -28.78 -26.32
CA VAL A 197 -9.96 -27.54 -27.06
C VAL A 197 -11.38 -27.04 -26.77
N LEU A 198 -11.55 -25.91 -26.14
CA LEU A 198 -12.81 -25.20 -26.05
C LEU A 198 -13.05 -24.51 -27.42
N THR A 199 -14.04 -24.96 -28.14
CA THR A 199 -14.64 -24.31 -29.31
C THR A 199 -15.61 -23.20 -28.87
#